data_8d5bfb27b8c5df1e9e12e4c1576e3dee
#
_entry.id   8d5bfb27b8c5df1e9e12e4c1576e3dee
#
_cell.length_a   1.000
_cell.length_b   1.000
_cell.length_c   1.000
_cell.angle_alpha   90.00
_cell.angle_beta   90.00
_cell.angle_gamma   90.00
#
_symmetry.space_group_name_H-M   'P 1'
#
loop_
_entity.id
_entity.type
_entity.pdbx_description
1 polymer ?
#
loop_
_entity_poly.entity_id
_entity_poly.type
_entity_poly.pdbx_seq_one_letter_code
_entity_poly.pdbx_strand_id
1 'polypeptide(L)'
;MDDDYRLTESCESFGNISEKKQALMNEIKSAHPRAKDIHKIVSENTSEFKSKFLKVYCYRCAYCGTSLQINTKSQFEIDHFIPKTSKRFRSETDAGFIGNLVLACHTCNHNKSNFELSESSQKILNPDLEKIKKIYYRDNMFYIRVSQDASQEAIDFYKKLELGRETCRIDYLLLSMMELRDKIVNNDSLKCQLNEKIEFLCLKRNIMT
;
A
#
# COMPACT_ATOMS: atom_id res chain seq x y z
N MET A 1 -19.19 5.78 7.11
CA MET A 1 -18.39 4.75 6.43
C MET A 1 -16.98 4.88 6.95
N ASP A 2 -16.37 3.80 7.41
CA ASP A 2 -14.95 3.81 7.75
C ASP A 2 -14.15 3.77 6.43
N ASP A 3 -13.96 4.94 5.84
CA ASP A 3 -13.30 5.05 4.54
C ASP A 3 -11.79 4.79 4.71
N ASP A 4 -11.32 3.74 4.08
CA ASP A 4 -9.89 3.45 4.05
C ASP A 4 -9.16 4.52 3.24
N TYR A 5 -8.34 5.33 3.89
CA TYR A 5 -7.60 6.43 3.27
C TYR A 5 -6.72 6.03 2.08
N ARG A 6 -6.48 4.73 1.91
CA ARG A 6 -5.67 4.13 0.84
C ARG A 6 -6.48 3.80 -0.40
N LEU A 7 -7.81 3.76 -0.29
CA LEU A 7 -8.71 3.32 -1.36
C LEU A 7 -9.52 4.49 -1.89
N THR A 8 -9.85 4.43 -3.17
CA THR A 8 -10.83 5.30 -3.83
C THR A 8 -12.23 4.70 -3.68
N GLU A 9 -13.28 5.49 -3.86
CA GLU A 9 -14.68 5.05 -3.64
C GLU A 9 -15.09 3.80 -4.44
N SER A 10 -14.52 3.64 -5.62
CA SER A 10 -14.85 2.52 -6.51
C SER A 10 -13.95 1.31 -6.31
N CYS A 11 -12.93 1.42 -5.47
CA CYS A 11 -12.01 0.32 -5.22
C CYS A 11 -12.65 -0.68 -4.26
N GLU A 12 -12.56 -1.96 -4.60
CA GLU A 12 -12.87 -3.01 -3.64
C GLU A 12 -11.97 -2.85 -2.39
N SER A 13 -12.56 -3.08 -1.22
CA SER A 13 -11.77 -3.08 0.02
C SER A 13 -10.67 -4.12 -0.07
N PHE A 14 -9.58 -3.93 0.66
CA PHE A 14 -8.55 -4.96 0.78
C PHE A 14 -9.12 -6.27 1.32
N GLY A 15 -10.24 -6.22 2.03
CA GLY A 15 -10.88 -7.35 2.66
C GLY A 15 -9.98 -7.95 3.75
N ASN A 16 -10.14 -9.24 4.01
CA ASN A 16 -9.31 -9.93 5.01
C ASN A 16 -7.93 -10.26 4.42
N ILE A 17 -6.98 -9.33 4.54
CA ILE A 17 -5.61 -9.51 4.06
C ILE A 17 -4.95 -10.73 4.71
N SER A 18 -5.20 -10.97 6.01
CA SER A 18 -4.61 -12.10 6.73
C SER A 18 -5.03 -13.44 6.14
N GLU A 19 -6.30 -13.61 5.79
CA GLU A 19 -6.78 -14.83 5.13
C GLU A 19 -6.20 -15.00 3.72
N LYS A 20 -6.15 -13.91 2.94
CA LYS A 20 -5.54 -13.92 1.60
C LYS A 20 -4.07 -14.31 1.65
N LYS A 21 -3.32 -13.78 2.63
CA LYS A 21 -1.92 -14.16 2.87
C LYS A 21 -1.78 -15.61 3.29
N GLN A 22 -2.66 -16.10 4.16
CA GLN A 22 -2.64 -17.50 4.59
C GLN A 22 -2.93 -18.46 3.43
N ALA A 23 -3.89 -18.13 2.57
CA ALA A 23 -4.17 -18.91 1.36
C ALA A 23 -2.94 -18.94 0.43
N LEU A 24 -2.33 -17.78 0.17
CA LEU A 24 -1.10 -17.69 -0.61
C LEU A 24 0.05 -18.49 0.03
N MET A 25 0.19 -18.45 1.36
CA MET A 25 1.20 -19.23 2.07
C MET A 25 1.02 -20.74 1.89
N ASN A 26 -0.22 -21.23 1.87
CA ASN A 26 -0.53 -22.63 1.63
C ASN A 26 -0.13 -23.04 0.20
N GLU A 27 -0.37 -22.21 -0.80
CA GLU A 27 0.07 -22.43 -2.16
C GLU A 27 1.61 -22.46 -2.26
N ILE A 28 2.30 -21.50 -1.63
CA ILE A 28 3.77 -21.47 -1.59
C ILE A 28 4.32 -22.73 -0.94
N LYS A 29 3.77 -23.17 0.19
CA LYS A 29 4.20 -24.40 0.86
C LYS A 29 3.98 -25.66 0.02
N SER A 30 2.89 -25.70 -0.76
CA SER A 30 2.64 -26.82 -1.68
C SER A 30 3.65 -26.88 -2.80
N ALA A 31 4.02 -25.73 -3.38
CA ALA A 31 5.00 -25.65 -4.46
C ALA A 31 6.47 -25.74 -3.96
N HIS A 32 6.72 -25.20 -2.76
CA HIS A 32 8.06 -25.10 -2.15
C HIS A 32 8.05 -25.61 -0.69
N PRO A 33 7.89 -26.92 -0.43
CA PRO A 33 7.72 -27.45 0.93
C PRO A 33 8.88 -27.15 1.90
N ARG A 34 10.08 -26.90 1.36
CA ARG A 34 11.29 -26.61 2.13
C ARG A 34 11.65 -25.14 2.22
N ALA A 35 10.79 -24.26 1.69
CA ALA A 35 11.05 -22.81 1.72
C ALA A 35 11.07 -22.28 3.14
N LYS A 36 12.17 -21.63 3.51
CA LYS A 36 12.36 -20.94 4.79
C LYS A 36 12.16 -19.44 4.65
N ASP A 37 12.56 -18.87 3.52
CA ASP A 37 12.48 -17.44 3.21
C ASP A 37 11.35 -17.19 2.22
N ILE A 38 10.20 -16.78 2.74
CA ILE A 38 9.02 -16.49 1.91
C ILE A 38 9.20 -15.15 1.20
N HIS A 39 9.91 -14.18 1.82
CA HIS A 39 10.20 -12.91 1.18
C HIS A 39 10.90 -13.12 -0.17
N LYS A 40 11.92 -13.98 -0.24
CA LYS A 40 12.63 -14.28 -1.49
C LYS A 40 11.68 -14.78 -2.58
N ILE A 41 10.75 -15.67 -2.24
CA ILE A 41 9.80 -16.25 -3.20
C ILE A 41 8.82 -15.21 -3.75
N VAL A 42 8.25 -14.38 -2.87
CA VAL A 42 7.25 -13.38 -3.29
C VAL A 42 7.87 -12.10 -3.86
N SER A 43 9.16 -11.85 -3.66
CA SER A 43 9.86 -10.68 -4.23
C SER A 43 10.47 -10.92 -5.61
N GLU A 44 10.67 -12.17 -6.02
CA GLU A 44 11.25 -12.51 -7.31
C GLU A 44 10.35 -12.05 -8.47
N ASN A 45 10.90 -11.26 -9.40
CA ASN A 45 10.12 -10.60 -10.45
C ASN A 45 9.42 -11.56 -11.42
N THR A 46 10.01 -12.73 -11.67
CA THR A 46 9.47 -13.77 -12.55
C THR A 46 8.51 -14.72 -11.84
N SER A 47 8.42 -14.64 -10.52
CA SER A 47 7.57 -15.52 -9.71
C SER A 47 6.08 -15.22 -9.90
N GLU A 48 5.29 -16.26 -10.13
CA GLU A 48 3.83 -16.16 -10.07
C GLU A 48 3.34 -15.72 -8.68
N PHE A 49 4.08 -16.09 -7.62
CA PHE A 49 3.74 -15.71 -6.24
C PHE A 49 3.88 -14.23 -5.99
N LYS A 50 4.80 -13.51 -6.68
CA LYS A 50 4.82 -12.05 -6.65
C LYS A 50 3.53 -11.47 -7.20
N SER A 51 3.04 -11.96 -8.32
CA SER A 51 1.78 -11.49 -8.92
C SER A 51 0.59 -11.79 -8.01
N LYS A 52 0.54 -12.94 -7.36
CA LYS A 52 -0.48 -13.30 -6.36
C LYS A 52 -0.38 -12.39 -5.12
N PHE A 53 0.84 -12.08 -4.65
CA PHE A 53 1.03 -11.17 -3.51
C PHE A 53 0.58 -9.73 -3.84
N LEU A 54 0.86 -9.22 -5.03
CA LEU A 54 0.35 -7.93 -5.50
C LEU A 54 -1.19 -7.89 -5.46
N LYS A 55 -1.84 -8.99 -5.85
CA LYS A 55 -3.30 -9.13 -5.83
C LYS A 55 -3.90 -9.10 -4.41
N VAL A 56 -3.18 -9.61 -3.40
CA VAL A 56 -3.61 -9.53 -1.99
C VAL A 56 -3.92 -8.09 -1.60
N TYR A 57 -3.14 -7.13 -2.10
CA TYR A 57 -3.27 -5.70 -1.84
C TYR A 57 -4.02 -4.94 -2.95
N CYS A 58 -4.79 -5.60 -3.79
CA CYS A 58 -5.49 -4.98 -4.91
C CYS A 58 -4.55 -4.11 -5.77
N TYR A 59 -3.28 -4.54 -5.92
CA TYR A 59 -2.23 -3.84 -6.65
C TYR A 59 -1.93 -2.42 -6.13
N ARG A 60 -2.13 -2.17 -4.83
CA ARG A 60 -1.91 -0.86 -4.18
C ARG A 60 -0.88 -0.96 -3.06
N CYS A 61 -0.16 0.13 -2.84
CA CYS A 61 0.74 0.26 -1.69
C CYS A 61 -0.06 0.17 -0.38
N ALA A 62 0.34 -0.73 0.51
CA ALA A 62 -0.29 -0.92 1.81
C ALA A 62 -0.20 0.30 2.73
N TYR A 63 0.74 1.23 2.47
CA TYR A 63 0.94 2.43 3.27
C TYR A 63 0.19 3.66 2.72
N CYS A 64 0.35 3.99 1.45
CA CYS A 64 -0.18 5.25 0.89
C CYS A 64 -1.31 5.06 -0.12
N GLY A 65 -1.58 3.83 -0.55
CA GLY A 65 -2.66 3.53 -1.51
C GLY A 65 -2.32 3.80 -2.98
N THR A 66 -1.12 4.27 -3.32
CA THR A 66 -0.74 4.41 -4.75
C THR A 66 -0.87 3.07 -5.47
N SER A 67 -1.26 3.08 -6.75
CA SER A 67 -1.65 1.89 -7.51
C SER A 67 -0.72 1.61 -8.69
N LEU A 68 -0.65 0.33 -9.08
CA LEU A 68 -0.05 -0.12 -10.33
C LEU A 68 -0.76 0.40 -11.60
N GLN A 69 -1.96 0.97 -11.48
CA GLN A 69 -2.64 1.62 -12.60
C GLN A 69 -1.93 2.90 -13.07
N ILE A 70 -1.20 3.55 -12.17
CA ILE A 70 -0.48 4.81 -12.42
C ILE A 70 1.03 4.70 -12.19
N ASN A 71 1.52 3.53 -11.84
CA ASN A 71 2.94 3.24 -11.58
C ASN A 71 3.36 1.94 -12.26
N THR A 72 4.66 1.79 -12.47
CA THR A 72 5.23 0.55 -13.01
C THR A 72 5.42 -0.50 -11.91
N LYS A 73 5.40 -1.79 -12.29
CA LYS A 73 5.63 -2.91 -11.36
C LYS A 73 6.99 -2.83 -10.65
N SER A 74 8.00 -2.23 -11.29
CA SER A 74 9.33 -2.03 -10.71
C SER A 74 9.36 -1.04 -9.55
N GLN A 75 8.35 -0.17 -9.45
CA GLN A 75 8.21 0.77 -8.34
C GLN A 75 7.52 0.17 -7.11
N PHE A 76 7.22 -1.13 -7.12
CA PHE A 76 6.62 -1.83 -5.99
C PHE A 76 7.55 -2.92 -5.48
N GLU A 77 7.70 -2.94 -4.17
CA GLU A 77 8.59 -3.81 -3.42
C GLU A 77 7.80 -4.56 -2.33
N ILE A 78 8.37 -5.66 -1.87
CA ILE A 78 7.84 -6.38 -0.71
C ILE A 78 8.65 -5.93 0.50
N ASP A 79 8.01 -5.15 1.37
CA ASP A 79 8.63 -4.62 2.58
C ASP A 79 8.40 -5.54 3.78
N HIS A 80 9.35 -5.55 4.71
CA HIS A 80 9.21 -6.13 6.02
C HIS A 80 8.60 -5.09 6.96
N PHE A 81 7.34 -5.24 7.35
CA PHE A 81 6.67 -4.29 8.26
C PHE A 81 7.46 -4.12 9.56
N ILE A 82 7.83 -5.21 10.22
CA ILE A 82 8.86 -5.21 11.26
C ILE A 82 10.20 -5.41 10.56
N PRO A 83 11.15 -4.46 10.68
CA PRO A 83 12.41 -4.53 9.96
C PRO A 83 13.16 -5.85 10.20
N LYS A 84 13.81 -6.36 9.18
CA LYS A 84 14.63 -7.59 9.30
C LYS A 84 15.80 -7.44 10.26
N THR A 85 16.21 -6.20 10.59
CA THR A 85 17.24 -5.86 11.56
C THR A 85 16.72 -5.85 13.01
N SER A 86 15.41 -6.06 13.22
CA SER A 86 14.82 -6.10 14.55
C SER A 86 15.41 -7.22 15.40
N LYS A 87 15.69 -6.90 16.68
CA LYS A 87 16.16 -7.88 17.66
C LYS A 87 15.15 -9.00 17.98
N ARG A 88 13.94 -8.91 17.49
CA ARG A 88 12.89 -9.95 17.63
C ARG A 88 13.18 -11.18 16.78
N PHE A 89 13.94 -11.02 15.71
CA PHE A 89 14.27 -12.10 14.80
C PHE A 89 15.66 -12.65 15.10
N ARG A 90 15.80 -13.96 15.03
CA ARG A 90 17.10 -14.65 15.18
C ARG A 90 17.97 -14.49 13.93
N SER A 91 17.32 -14.30 12.76
CA SER A 91 17.97 -14.12 11.48
C SER A 91 17.08 -13.26 10.56
N GLU A 92 17.67 -12.71 9.50
CA GLU A 92 16.89 -11.99 8.47
C GLU A 92 15.83 -12.87 7.81
N THR A 93 16.10 -14.16 7.67
CA THR A 93 15.18 -15.15 7.12
C THR A 93 13.93 -15.31 8.00
N ASP A 94 14.09 -15.21 9.32
CA ASP A 94 12.95 -15.30 10.24
C ASP A 94 12.00 -14.12 10.07
N ALA A 95 12.50 -12.94 9.67
CA ALA A 95 11.66 -11.78 9.37
C ALA A 95 10.83 -11.97 8.10
N GLY A 96 11.22 -12.87 7.20
CA GLY A 96 10.62 -13.11 5.89
C GLY A 96 9.33 -13.94 5.92
N PHE A 97 8.67 -14.13 7.06
CA PHE A 97 7.37 -14.82 7.10
C PHE A 97 6.24 -13.94 6.53
N ILE A 98 5.28 -14.56 5.86
CA ILE A 98 4.27 -13.85 5.06
C ILE A 98 3.46 -12.80 5.85
N GLY A 99 3.20 -13.04 7.12
CA GLY A 99 2.50 -12.12 8.00
C GLY A 99 3.24 -10.80 8.25
N ASN A 100 4.57 -10.79 8.10
CA ASN A 100 5.40 -9.60 8.25
C ASN A 100 5.63 -8.86 6.91
N LEU A 101 5.23 -9.43 5.79
CA LEU A 101 5.47 -8.86 4.48
C LEU A 101 4.30 -8.00 4.03
N VAL A 102 4.56 -6.81 3.51
CA VAL A 102 3.55 -5.89 2.98
C VAL A 102 3.95 -5.40 1.60
N LEU A 103 2.97 -5.08 0.75
CA LEU A 103 3.23 -4.46 -0.53
C LEU A 103 3.45 -2.96 -0.33
N ALA A 104 4.61 -2.46 -0.70
CA ALA A 104 4.95 -1.04 -0.59
C ALA A 104 5.39 -0.46 -1.93
N CYS A 105 5.08 0.80 -2.20
CA CYS A 105 5.76 1.52 -3.26
C CYS A 105 7.19 1.87 -2.82
N HIS A 106 8.09 2.05 -3.79
CA HIS A 106 9.50 2.36 -3.55
C HIS A 106 9.69 3.50 -2.54
N THR A 107 8.96 4.61 -2.71
CA THR A 107 9.05 5.77 -1.81
C THR A 107 8.70 5.42 -0.37
N CYS A 108 7.58 4.72 -0.13
CA CYS A 108 7.20 4.33 1.23
C CYS A 108 8.18 3.34 1.85
N ASN A 109 8.66 2.36 1.08
CA ASN A 109 9.64 1.38 1.55
C ASN A 109 10.98 2.05 1.89
N HIS A 110 11.49 2.89 0.99
CA HIS A 110 12.74 3.63 1.18
C HIS A 110 12.68 4.55 2.40
N ASN A 111 11.62 5.35 2.51
CA ASN A 111 11.43 6.28 3.62
C ASN A 111 11.27 5.55 4.95
N LYS A 112 10.51 4.45 4.99
CA LYS A 112 10.36 3.63 6.19
C LYS A 112 11.70 3.08 6.64
N SER A 113 12.49 2.54 5.70
CA SER A 113 13.79 1.95 6.04
C SER A 113 13.70 0.98 7.22
N ASN A 114 14.57 1.10 8.21
CA ASN A 114 14.61 0.28 9.43
C ASN A 114 13.77 0.87 10.58
N PHE A 115 12.79 1.75 10.29
CA PHE A 115 11.92 2.28 11.35
C PHE A 115 11.09 1.15 11.97
N GLU A 116 11.26 0.95 13.26
CA GLU A 116 10.57 -0.09 14.02
C GLU A 116 9.58 0.53 15.00
N LEU A 117 8.35 0.06 14.95
CA LEU A 117 7.28 0.43 15.88
C LEU A 117 7.35 -0.44 17.14
N SER A 118 6.92 0.09 18.28
CA SER A 118 6.67 -0.71 19.49
C SER A 118 5.61 -1.78 19.25
N GLU A 119 5.58 -2.83 20.07
CA GLU A 119 4.58 -3.91 19.93
C GLU A 119 3.14 -3.42 20.04
N SER A 120 2.89 -2.44 20.90
CA SER A 120 1.57 -1.81 21.04
C SER A 120 1.15 -1.09 19.77
N SER A 121 2.05 -0.30 19.18
CA SER A 121 1.81 0.45 17.95
C SER A 121 1.68 -0.45 16.73
N GLN A 122 2.41 -1.56 16.68
CA GLN A 122 2.26 -2.55 15.60
C GLN A 122 0.85 -3.14 15.54
N LYS A 123 0.19 -3.36 16.67
CA LYS A 123 -1.19 -3.86 16.75
C LYS A 123 -2.24 -2.86 16.26
N ILE A 124 -1.82 -1.62 15.98
CA ILE A 124 -2.69 -0.53 15.53
C ILE A 124 -2.30 -0.09 14.12
N LEU A 125 -1.00 0.07 13.87
CA LEU A 125 -0.44 0.67 12.65
C LEU A 125 -0.03 -0.37 11.59
N ASN A 126 -0.20 -1.66 11.86
CA ASN A 126 0.00 -2.68 10.83
C ASN A 126 -1.04 -2.46 9.70
N PRO A 127 -0.59 -2.25 8.45
CA PRO A 127 -1.47 -1.94 7.34
C PRO A 127 -2.45 -3.08 6.98
N ASP A 128 -2.20 -4.30 7.47
CA ASP A 128 -3.10 -5.43 7.30
C ASP A 128 -4.31 -5.39 8.25
N LEU A 129 -4.28 -4.50 9.23
CA LEU A 129 -5.32 -4.39 10.25
C LEU A 129 -6.24 -3.20 10.00
N GLU A 130 -7.54 -3.38 10.26
CA GLU A 130 -8.56 -2.34 10.15
C GLU A 130 -8.31 -1.12 11.04
N LYS A 131 -7.54 -1.29 12.12
CA LYS A 131 -7.28 -0.21 13.10
C LYS A 131 -6.52 0.98 12.51
N ILE A 132 -5.67 0.77 11.51
CA ILE A 132 -4.89 1.83 10.88
C ILE A 132 -5.80 2.90 10.23
N LYS A 133 -6.99 2.50 9.74
CA LYS A 133 -7.98 3.39 9.13
C LYS A 133 -8.54 4.44 10.11
N LYS A 134 -8.48 4.16 11.43
CA LYS A 134 -8.91 5.10 12.48
C LYS A 134 -7.82 6.11 12.83
N ILE A 135 -6.58 5.83 12.45
CA ILE A 135 -5.42 6.66 12.74
C ILE A 135 -5.12 7.63 11.61
N TYR A 136 -5.23 7.14 10.36
CA TYR A 136 -4.99 7.96 9.18
C TYR A 136 -6.27 8.10 8.36
N TYR A 137 -6.54 9.31 7.87
CA TYR A 137 -7.73 9.63 7.10
C TYR A 137 -7.39 10.63 5.99
N ARG A 138 -8.29 10.84 5.02
CA ARG A 138 -8.16 11.93 4.06
C ARG A 138 -9.02 13.12 4.47
N ASP A 139 -8.41 14.31 4.42
CA ASP A 139 -9.13 15.57 4.64
C ASP A 139 -9.94 15.98 3.40
N ASN A 140 -10.69 17.08 3.50
CA ASN A 140 -11.52 17.62 2.41
C ASN A 140 -10.70 18.04 1.16
N MET A 141 -9.38 18.17 1.30
CA MET A 141 -8.45 18.45 0.21
C MET A 141 -7.75 17.18 -0.30
N PHE A 142 -8.19 16.02 0.19
CA PHE A 142 -7.66 14.68 -0.14
C PHE A 142 -6.24 14.39 0.33
N TYR A 143 -5.66 15.21 1.21
CA TYR A 143 -4.40 14.87 1.86
C TYR A 143 -4.61 13.79 2.92
N ILE A 144 -3.65 12.88 3.04
CA ILE A 144 -3.65 11.97 4.18
C ILE A 144 -3.25 12.75 5.43
N ARG A 145 -4.01 12.60 6.51
CA ARG A 145 -3.82 13.24 7.81
C ARG A 145 -3.77 12.23 8.92
N VAL A 146 -3.25 12.67 10.05
CA VAL A 146 -3.21 11.89 11.30
C VAL A 146 -4.36 12.36 12.20
N SER A 147 -5.06 11.42 12.84
CA SER A 147 -6.08 11.72 13.84
C SER A 147 -5.49 12.55 15.00
N GLN A 148 -6.30 13.43 15.58
CA GLN A 148 -5.89 14.26 16.71
C GLN A 148 -5.51 13.42 17.95
N ASP A 149 -6.15 12.27 18.13
CA ASP A 149 -5.91 11.35 19.25
C ASP A 149 -4.81 10.33 18.97
N ALA A 150 -4.08 10.49 17.87
CA ALA A 150 -3.03 9.55 17.50
C ALA A 150 -1.84 9.61 18.47
N SER A 151 -1.25 8.46 18.76
CA SER A 151 -0.02 8.39 19.56
C SER A 151 1.15 9.11 18.87
N GLN A 152 2.15 9.53 19.65
CA GLN A 152 3.36 10.12 19.09
C GLN A 152 4.03 9.19 18.07
N GLU A 153 4.06 7.90 18.33
CA GLU A 153 4.65 6.91 17.43
C GLU A 153 3.89 6.79 16.09
N ALA A 154 2.56 6.99 16.11
CA ALA A 154 1.76 7.06 14.88
C ALA A 154 2.06 8.34 14.08
N ILE A 155 2.27 9.46 14.77
CA ILE A 155 2.70 10.73 14.15
C ILE A 155 4.09 10.57 13.53
N ASP A 156 5.02 9.93 14.23
CA ASP A 156 6.38 9.72 13.74
C ASP A 156 6.41 8.76 12.54
N PHE A 157 5.59 7.71 12.57
CA PHE A 157 5.44 6.78 11.45
C PHE A 157 4.84 7.47 10.22
N TYR A 158 3.82 8.30 10.40
CA TYR A 158 3.25 9.14 9.34
C TYR A 158 4.30 10.06 8.69
N LYS A 159 5.09 10.76 9.51
CA LYS A 159 6.18 11.63 9.05
C LYS A 159 7.26 10.84 8.34
N LYS A 160 7.63 9.68 8.91
CA LYS A 160 8.66 8.80 8.34
C LYS A 160 8.27 8.28 6.95
N LEU A 161 7.02 7.89 6.76
CA LEU A 161 6.47 7.45 5.47
C LEU A 161 6.16 8.62 4.52
N GLU A 162 6.22 9.87 5.00
CA GLU A 162 5.80 11.08 4.27
C GLU A 162 4.39 10.95 3.68
N LEU A 163 3.44 10.40 4.44
CA LEU A 163 2.09 10.13 3.92
C LEU A 163 1.35 11.39 3.48
N GLY A 164 1.66 12.56 4.05
CA GLY A 164 1.06 13.85 3.69
C GLY A 164 1.60 14.50 2.41
N ARG A 165 2.53 13.85 1.68
CA ARG A 165 3.14 14.41 0.46
C ARG A 165 2.12 14.61 -0.66
N GLU A 166 2.35 15.61 -1.50
CA GLU A 166 1.46 15.98 -2.61
C GLU A 166 1.27 14.84 -3.62
N THR A 167 2.29 14.00 -3.84
CA THR A 167 2.16 12.86 -4.75
C THR A 167 1.12 11.85 -4.29
N CYS A 168 0.96 11.61 -2.96
CA CYS A 168 -0.10 10.73 -2.45
C CYS A 168 -1.50 11.31 -2.70
N ARG A 169 -1.64 12.65 -2.70
CA ARG A 169 -2.88 13.34 -3.03
C ARG A 169 -3.18 13.25 -4.52
N ILE A 170 -2.21 13.55 -5.37
CA ILE A 170 -2.35 13.50 -6.83
C ILE A 170 -2.69 12.07 -7.27
N ASP A 171 -2.02 11.06 -6.73
CA ASP A 171 -2.29 9.65 -7.03
C ASP A 171 -3.74 9.28 -6.72
N TYR A 172 -4.26 9.72 -5.56
CA TYR A 172 -5.65 9.49 -5.18
C TYR A 172 -6.62 10.17 -6.14
N LEU A 173 -6.40 11.45 -6.48
CA LEU A 173 -7.23 12.20 -7.41
C LEU A 173 -7.23 11.58 -8.80
N LEU A 174 -6.07 11.17 -9.31
CA LEU A 174 -5.95 10.50 -10.60
C LEU A 174 -6.78 9.22 -10.63
N LEU A 175 -6.62 8.36 -9.64
CA LEU A 175 -7.36 7.10 -9.55
C LEU A 175 -8.87 7.35 -9.46
N SER A 176 -9.31 8.30 -8.63
CA SER A 176 -10.73 8.67 -8.50
C SER A 176 -11.32 9.21 -9.82
N MET A 177 -10.56 10.03 -10.53
CA MET A 177 -11.01 10.57 -11.83
C MET A 177 -11.05 9.50 -12.91
N MET A 178 -10.09 8.58 -12.95
CA MET A 178 -10.08 7.44 -13.88
C MET A 178 -11.28 6.54 -13.62
N GLU A 179 -11.57 6.21 -12.37
CA GLU A 179 -12.74 5.43 -11.98
C GLU A 179 -14.06 6.12 -12.34
N LEU A 180 -14.16 7.45 -12.11
CA LEU A 180 -15.32 8.23 -12.49
C LEU A 180 -15.53 8.22 -14.02
N ARG A 181 -14.47 8.45 -14.79
CA ARG A 181 -14.50 8.39 -16.25
C ARG A 181 -15.04 7.07 -16.77
N ASP A 182 -14.58 5.96 -16.16
CA ASP A 182 -14.94 4.62 -16.60
C ASP A 182 -16.40 4.27 -16.28
N LYS A 183 -17.02 4.95 -15.30
CA LYS A 183 -18.44 4.83 -14.96
C LYS A 183 -19.38 5.63 -15.90
N ILE A 184 -18.86 6.63 -16.62
CA ILE A 184 -19.68 7.45 -17.51
C ILE A 184 -20.00 6.66 -18.79
N VAL A 185 -21.27 6.39 -19.05
CA VAL A 185 -21.69 5.57 -20.21
C VAL A 185 -22.11 6.45 -21.39
N ASN A 186 -22.85 7.55 -21.20
CA ASN A 186 -23.54 8.29 -22.27
C ASN A 186 -23.23 9.80 -22.26
N ASN A 187 -22.02 10.20 -21.91
CA ASN A 187 -21.64 11.63 -21.90
C ASN A 187 -20.19 11.80 -22.37
N ASP A 188 -20.00 11.82 -23.70
CA ASP A 188 -18.68 11.94 -24.32
C ASP A 188 -18.00 13.29 -24.01
N SER A 189 -18.78 14.37 -23.88
CA SER A 189 -18.25 15.68 -23.52
C SER A 189 -17.62 15.65 -22.11
N LEU A 190 -18.30 15.05 -21.14
CA LEU A 190 -17.77 14.91 -19.79
C LEU A 190 -16.57 13.97 -19.74
N LYS A 191 -16.58 12.87 -20.49
CA LYS A 191 -15.41 11.99 -20.64
C LYS A 191 -14.20 12.73 -21.19
N CYS A 192 -14.39 13.56 -22.21
CA CYS A 192 -13.32 14.36 -22.79
C CYS A 192 -12.71 15.32 -21.76
N GLN A 193 -13.56 16.07 -21.04
CA GLN A 193 -13.11 16.98 -19.99
C GLN A 193 -12.34 16.25 -18.87
N LEU A 194 -12.81 15.06 -18.47
CA LEU A 194 -12.08 14.25 -17.47
C LEU A 194 -10.72 13.77 -18.00
N ASN A 195 -10.64 13.33 -19.26
CA ASN A 195 -9.37 12.94 -19.87
C ASN A 195 -8.36 14.09 -19.86
N GLU A 196 -8.76 15.30 -20.25
CA GLU A 196 -7.88 16.49 -20.19
C GLU A 196 -7.35 16.75 -18.78
N LYS A 197 -8.19 16.61 -17.75
CA LYS A 197 -7.77 16.79 -16.36
C LYS A 197 -6.86 15.66 -15.87
N ILE A 198 -7.14 14.43 -16.26
CA ILE A 198 -6.29 13.26 -15.97
C ILE A 198 -4.90 13.48 -16.60
N GLU A 199 -4.83 13.86 -17.87
CA GLU A 199 -3.56 14.14 -18.55
C GLU A 199 -2.78 15.27 -17.85
N PHE A 200 -3.45 16.35 -17.49
CA PHE A 200 -2.85 17.45 -16.74
C PHE A 200 -2.25 17.00 -15.40
N LEU A 201 -3.02 16.19 -14.63
CA LEU A 201 -2.55 15.65 -13.35
C LEU A 201 -1.41 14.65 -13.54
N CYS A 202 -1.43 13.84 -14.59
CA CYS A 202 -0.32 12.94 -14.93
C CYS A 202 0.97 13.72 -15.19
N LEU A 203 0.90 14.80 -15.98
CA LEU A 203 2.05 15.67 -16.23
C LEU A 203 2.56 16.31 -14.93
N LYS A 204 1.65 16.85 -14.10
CA LYS A 204 2.03 17.45 -12.82
C LYS A 204 2.70 16.43 -11.91
N ARG A 205 2.18 15.21 -11.83
CA ARG A 205 2.75 14.11 -11.06
C ARG A 205 4.18 13.79 -11.50
N ASN A 206 4.41 13.68 -12.81
CA ASN A 206 5.72 13.32 -13.37
C ASN A 206 6.81 14.40 -13.17
N ILE A 207 6.40 15.65 -12.95
CA ILE A 207 7.32 16.73 -12.60
C ILE A 207 7.74 16.65 -11.12
N MET A 208 6.90 16.05 -10.28
CA MET A 208 7.10 15.96 -8.82
C MET A 208 7.79 14.66 -8.38
N THR A 209 7.93 13.67 -9.28
CA THR A 209 8.61 12.40 -9.06
C THR A 209 10.01 12.42 -9.67
#